data_8d95d0c9e3f361fe0c188921b7090407
#
_entry.id   8d95d0c9e3f361fe0c188921b7090407
#
_cell.length_a   1.000
_cell.length_b   1.000
_cell.length_c   1.000
_cell.angle_alpha   90.00
_cell.angle_beta   90.00
_cell.angle_gamma   90.00
#
_symmetry.space_group_name_H-M   'P 1'
#
loop_
_entity.id
_entity.type
_entity.pdbx_description
1 polymer ?
#
loop_
_entity_poly.entity_id
_entity_poly.type
_entity_poly.pdbx_seq_one_letter_code
_entity_poly.pdbx_strand_id
1 'polypeptide(L)'
;PKSYWKNTSDNAIIRSFIDYAGNNITTKLETLMAGGSIVQHIEENLTYDYLHSSEENLWSVLYLTGYLTKVRDKDLTDSLPDGCSALMIPNAEIREIFETTVSKWFDDSAKAWNRSPLFDAVWSGNNEALTKEMTKLLRMTISYHDYREDFYHAFLAGIFTGAGYVVESNKEHGEGRSDVIVKDIRNGRVAIFEAKYAKTLDALPDACDTAIQQINDRMYAADFRDDYDDILCYGIAFLSLIHI
;
A
#
# COMPACT_ATOMS: atom_id res chain seq x y z
N PRO A 1 -4.50 -0.30 -30.62
CA PRO A 1 -4.52 -1.76 -30.53
C PRO A 1 -5.37 -2.17 -29.35
N LYS A 2 -6.34 -3.08 -29.57
CA LYS A 2 -7.12 -3.64 -28.46
C LYS A 2 -6.26 -4.70 -27.77
N SER A 3 -6.19 -4.64 -26.42
CA SER A 3 -5.51 -5.65 -25.60
C SER A 3 -6.15 -7.02 -25.86
N TYR A 4 -5.33 -7.96 -26.31
CA TYR A 4 -5.78 -9.30 -26.69
C TYR A 4 -6.01 -10.18 -25.44
N TRP A 5 -5.21 -9.97 -24.39
CA TRP A 5 -5.24 -10.75 -23.15
C TRP A 5 -6.31 -10.33 -22.15
N LYS A 6 -6.85 -9.12 -22.30
CA LYS A 6 -7.87 -8.57 -21.39
C LYS A 6 -9.20 -9.34 -21.40
N ASN A 7 -9.45 -10.17 -22.42
CA ASN A 7 -10.70 -10.89 -22.64
C ASN A 7 -10.56 -12.42 -22.76
N THR A 8 -9.38 -12.99 -22.64
CA THR A 8 -9.15 -14.42 -22.96
C THR A 8 -8.87 -15.33 -21.78
N SER A 9 -8.56 -14.80 -20.61
CA SER A 9 -8.49 -15.57 -19.38
C SER A 9 -9.06 -14.74 -18.24
N ASP A 10 -9.86 -15.39 -17.42
CA ASP A 10 -10.19 -14.89 -16.11
C ASP A 10 -8.85 -14.74 -15.38
N ASN A 11 -8.49 -13.53 -14.94
CA ASN A 11 -7.25 -13.25 -14.19
C ASN A 11 -7.23 -13.95 -12.81
N ALA A 12 -8.06 -15.00 -12.67
CA ALA A 12 -8.20 -15.85 -11.50
C ALA A 12 -6.87 -16.45 -11.04
N ILE A 13 -5.96 -16.75 -11.98
CA ILE A 13 -4.63 -17.30 -11.65
C ILE A 13 -3.82 -16.28 -10.85
N ILE A 14 -3.74 -15.02 -11.30
CA ILE A 14 -3.02 -13.99 -10.56
C ILE A 14 -3.69 -13.72 -9.21
N ARG A 15 -5.03 -13.70 -9.18
CA ARG A 15 -5.79 -13.49 -7.96
C ARG A 15 -5.56 -14.63 -6.95
N SER A 16 -5.70 -15.89 -7.37
CA SER A 16 -5.45 -17.03 -6.50
C SER A 16 -4.00 -17.11 -6.01
N PHE A 17 -3.05 -16.66 -6.84
CA PHE A 17 -1.66 -16.49 -6.48
C PHE A 17 -1.50 -15.46 -5.34
N ILE A 18 -2.10 -14.29 -5.46
CA ILE A 18 -2.01 -13.23 -4.44
C ILE A 18 -2.70 -13.66 -3.14
N ASP A 19 -3.86 -14.31 -3.21
CA ASP A 19 -4.62 -14.80 -2.05
C ASP A 19 -3.84 -15.87 -1.25
N TYR A 20 -3.06 -16.70 -1.93
CA TYR A 20 -2.27 -17.77 -1.29
C TYR A 20 -0.95 -17.28 -0.69
N ALA A 21 -0.39 -16.25 -1.26
CA ALA A 21 1.03 -15.96 -1.18
C ALA A 21 1.52 -15.25 0.08
N GLY A 22 0.69 -14.61 0.85
CA GLY A 22 1.13 -13.90 2.08
C GLY A 22 2.21 -12.82 1.85
N ASN A 23 2.85 -12.38 2.94
CA ASN A 23 3.77 -11.23 2.95
C ASN A 23 5.09 -11.41 2.15
N ASN A 24 5.54 -12.64 1.93
CA ASN A 24 6.83 -12.91 1.25
C ASN A 24 6.81 -12.60 -0.25
N ILE A 25 5.65 -12.62 -0.86
CA ILE A 25 5.48 -12.41 -2.31
C ILE A 25 5.39 -10.93 -2.66
N THR A 26 5.00 -10.09 -1.72
CA THR A 26 4.84 -8.65 -1.95
C THR A 26 6.10 -8.04 -2.52
N THR A 27 7.27 -8.26 -1.91
CA THR A 27 8.56 -7.73 -2.38
C THR A 27 8.93 -8.21 -3.78
N LYS A 28 8.64 -9.49 -4.10
CA LYS A 28 8.91 -10.05 -5.43
C LYS A 28 8.00 -9.47 -6.50
N LEU A 29 6.70 -9.32 -6.20
CA LEU A 29 5.75 -8.61 -7.07
C LEU A 29 6.19 -7.17 -7.29
N GLU A 30 6.65 -6.52 -6.25
CA GLU A 30 7.20 -5.16 -6.30
C GLU A 30 8.35 -5.06 -7.29
N THR A 31 9.31 -5.89 -7.19
CA THR A 31 10.43 -5.96 -8.11
C THR A 31 9.98 -6.14 -9.56
N LEU A 32 9.05 -7.08 -9.80
CA LEU A 32 8.53 -7.37 -11.14
C LEU A 32 7.79 -6.19 -11.76
N MET A 33 6.94 -5.53 -10.97
CA MET A 33 6.16 -4.39 -11.45
C MET A 33 7.01 -3.14 -11.64
N ALA A 34 8.07 -2.96 -10.86
CA ALA A 34 9.08 -1.93 -11.10
C ALA A 34 9.91 -2.17 -12.37
N GLY A 35 9.70 -3.31 -13.07
CA GLY A 35 10.42 -3.68 -14.29
C GLY A 35 11.69 -4.47 -14.03
N GLY A 36 11.93 -4.88 -12.79
CA GLY A 36 13.02 -5.76 -12.41
C GLY A 36 12.73 -7.24 -12.68
N SER A 37 13.64 -8.09 -12.22
CA SER A 37 13.52 -9.54 -12.32
C SER A 37 13.68 -10.20 -10.95
N ILE A 38 13.07 -11.37 -10.79
CA ILE A 38 13.20 -12.21 -9.61
C ILE A 38 13.82 -13.54 -9.97
N VAL A 39 14.63 -14.10 -9.08
CA VAL A 39 15.24 -15.43 -9.28
C VAL A 39 14.39 -16.48 -8.60
N GLN A 40 13.91 -17.46 -9.39
CA GLN A 40 13.04 -18.53 -8.91
C GLN A 40 13.41 -19.89 -9.53
N HIS A 41 13.23 -20.94 -8.75
CA HIS A 41 13.24 -22.29 -9.28
C HIS A 41 11.95 -22.52 -10.10
N ILE A 42 12.06 -23.12 -11.29
CA ILE A 42 10.94 -23.39 -12.18
C ILE A 42 10.73 -24.88 -12.33
N GLU A 43 9.58 -25.35 -11.88
CA GLU A 43 9.13 -26.72 -12.09
C GLU A 43 8.27 -26.77 -13.36
N GLU A 44 8.81 -27.39 -14.43
CA GLU A 44 8.14 -27.43 -15.72
C GLU A 44 7.08 -28.58 -15.83
N ASN A 45 7.10 -29.52 -14.88
CA ASN A 45 6.21 -30.68 -14.88
C ASN A 45 5.04 -30.55 -13.88
N LEU A 46 4.59 -29.33 -13.60
CA LEU A 46 3.49 -29.08 -12.69
C LEU A 46 2.16 -29.61 -13.22
N THR A 47 1.47 -30.41 -12.40
CA THR A 47 0.06 -30.73 -12.59
C THR A 47 -0.82 -29.76 -11.82
N TYR A 48 -2.07 -29.58 -12.28
CA TYR A 48 -3.01 -28.62 -11.72
C TYR A 48 -3.27 -28.80 -10.21
N ASP A 49 -3.16 -30.02 -9.71
CA ASP A 49 -3.38 -30.37 -8.30
C ASP A 49 -2.28 -29.83 -7.35
N TYR A 50 -1.12 -29.43 -7.88
CA TYR A 50 -0.01 -28.89 -7.09
C TYR A 50 0.12 -27.36 -7.12
N LEU A 51 -0.83 -26.67 -7.75
CA LEU A 51 -0.79 -25.21 -7.91
C LEU A 51 -0.64 -24.44 -6.59
N HIS A 52 -1.26 -24.94 -5.54
CA HIS A 52 -1.30 -24.29 -4.22
C HIS A 52 -0.41 -24.97 -3.17
N SER A 53 0.48 -25.86 -3.59
CA SER A 53 1.29 -26.62 -2.63
C SER A 53 2.56 -25.89 -2.18
N SER A 54 3.07 -24.95 -2.97
CA SER A 54 4.22 -24.11 -2.60
C SER A 54 4.26 -22.80 -3.36
N GLU A 55 4.99 -21.81 -2.83
CA GLU A 55 5.27 -20.54 -3.50
C GLU A 55 5.98 -20.74 -4.84
N GLU A 56 6.93 -21.67 -4.91
CA GLU A 56 7.70 -21.99 -6.13
C GLU A 56 6.79 -22.47 -7.26
N ASN A 57 5.78 -23.26 -6.94
CA ASN A 57 4.80 -23.74 -7.92
C ASN A 57 3.98 -22.59 -8.51
N LEU A 58 3.65 -21.59 -7.70
CA LEU A 58 2.92 -20.41 -8.17
C LEU A 58 3.73 -19.60 -9.19
N TRP A 59 5.04 -19.39 -8.94
CA TRP A 59 5.93 -18.72 -9.88
C TRP A 59 6.09 -19.51 -11.18
N SER A 60 6.18 -20.83 -11.07
CA SER A 60 6.23 -21.74 -12.21
C SER A 60 4.96 -21.65 -13.07
N VAL A 61 3.79 -21.57 -12.44
CA VAL A 61 2.52 -21.39 -13.16
C VAL A 61 2.46 -20.06 -13.90
N LEU A 62 2.84 -18.96 -13.26
CA LEU A 62 2.88 -17.65 -13.92
C LEU A 62 3.83 -17.64 -15.11
N TYR A 63 4.94 -18.36 -15.03
CA TYR A 63 5.85 -18.55 -16.15
C TYR A 63 5.24 -19.41 -17.26
N LEU A 64 4.72 -20.60 -16.93
CA LEU A 64 4.14 -21.54 -17.90
C LEU A 64 2.90 -21.00 -18.61
N THR A 65 2.15 -20.12 -17.95
CA THR A 65 0.96 -19.47 -18.53
C THR A 65 1.29 -18.17 -19.26
N GLY A 66 2.56 -17.74 -19.31
CA GLY A 66 3.00 -16.58 -20.06
C GLY A 66 2.82 -15.23 -19.35
N TYR A 67 2.44 -15.22 -18.09
CA TYR A 67 2.44 -13.98 -17.29
C TYR A 67 3.85 -13.54 -16.89
N LEU A 68 4.80 -14.46 -16.86
CA LEU A 68 6.22 -14.16 -16.69
C LEU A 68 7.01 -14.76 -17.85
N THR A 69 8.20 -14.22 -18.08
CA THR A 69 9.16 -14.74 -19.06
C THR A 69 10.55 -14.78 -18.45
N LYS A 70 11.42 -15.64 -18.96
CA LYS A 70 12.84 -15.68 -18.56
C LYS A 70 13.57 -14.44 -19.09
N VAL A 71 14.40 -13.87 -18.26
CA VAL A 71 15.38 -12.85 -18.68
C VAL A 71 16.37 -13.52 -19.63
N ARG A 72 16.72 -12.83 -20.70
CA ARG A 72 17.68 -13.37 -21.68
C ARG A 72 19.09 -13.44 -21.08
N ASP A 73 19.83 -14.49 -21.35
CA ASP A 73 21.18 -14.71 -20.80
C ASP A 73 22.13 -13.50 -20.96
N LYS A 74 22.00 -12.78 -22.05
CA LYS A 74 22.80 -11.57 -22.33
C LYS A 74 22.45 -10.36 -21.44
N ASP A 75 21.30 -10.36 -20.82
CA ASP A 75 20.77 -9.29 -19.97
C ASP A 75 20.92 -9.64 -18.47
N LEU A 76 21.50 -10.81 -18.15
CA LEU A 76 21.83 -11.22 -16.78
C LEU A 76 23.12 -10.55 -16.31
N THR A 77 23.11 -9.99 -15.10
CA THR A 77 24.30 -9.39 -14.47
C THR A 77 25.15 -10.40 -13.72
N ASP A 78 24.52 -11.45 -13.20
CA ASP A 78 25.15 -12.46 -12.35
C ASP A 78 24.79 -13.87 -12.79
N SER A 79 25.61 -14.86 -12.38
CA SER A 79 25.30 -16.27 -12.58
C SER A 79 24.14 -16.70 -11.68
N LEU A 80 23.18 -17.41 -12.23
CA LEU A 80 22.03 -17.92 -11.49
C LEU A 80 22.39 -19.21 -10.73
N PRO A 81 21.76 -19.48 -9.57
CA PRO A 81 21.84 -20.77 -8.91
C PRO A 81 21.33 -21.89 -9.80
N ASP A 82 21.85 -23.12 -9.59
CA ASP A 82 21.43 -24.31 -10.35
C ASP A 82 19.91 -24.52 -10.27
N GLY A 83 19.28 -24.73 -11.41
CA GLY A 83 17.83 -24.96 -11.52
C GLY A 83 16.97 -23.70 -11.39
N CYS A 84 17.58 -22.53 -11.18
CA CYS A 84 16.86 -21.25 -11.10
C CYS A 84 16.84 -20.50 -12.43
N SER A 85 15.82 -19.67 -12.60
CA SER A 85 15.68 -18.76 -13.73
C SER A 85 15.35 -17.35 -13.22
N ALA A 86 15.89 -16.33 -13.85
CA ALA A 86 15.47 -14.95 -13.63
C ALA A 86 14.21 -14.70 -14.46
N LEU A 87 13.15 -14.31 -13.79
CA LEU A 87 11.83 -14.08 -14.37
C LEU A 87 11.49 -12.59 -14.36
N MET A 88 10.83 -12.12 -15.41
CA MET A 88 10.33 -10.74 -15.54
C MET A 88 8.96 -10.70 -16.21
N ILE A 89 8.27 -9.58 -16.08
CA ILE A 89 7.02 -9.33 -16.83
C ILE A 89 7.37 -9.10 -18.30
N PRO A 90 6.75 -9.84 -19.25
CA PRO A 90 7.18 -9.85 -20.65
C PRO A 90 6.93 -8.54 -21.41
N ASN A 91 5.88 -7.81 -21.08
CA ASN A 91 5.46 -6.63 -21.81
C ASN A 91 4.50 -5.73 -21.00
N ALA A 92 4.18 -4.55 -21.54
CA ALA A 92 3.32 -3.57 -20.90
C ALA A 92 1.86 -4.06 -20.72
N GLU A 93 1.35 -4.92 -21.63
CA GLU A 93 -0.01 -5.45 -21.55
C GLU A 93 -0.16 -6.36 -20.33
N ILE A 94 0.77 -7.27 -20.13
CA ILE A 94 0.79 -8.15 -18.95
C ILE A 94 1.03 -7.34 -17.67
N ARG A 95 1.86 -6.31 -17.73
CA ARG A 95 2.06 -5.39 -16.60
C ARG A 95 0.74 -4.73 -16.18
N GLU A 96 -0.04 -4.20 -17.13
CA GLU A 96 -1.35 -3.61 -16.85
C GLU A 96 -2.32 -4.60 -16.21
N ILE A 97 -2.26 -5.87 -16.62
CA ILE A 97 -3.08 -6.95 -16.01
C ILE A 97 -2.66 -7.17 -14.53
N PHE A 98 -1.35 -7.26 -14.25
CA PHE A 98 -0.87 -7.36 -12.87
C PHE A 98 -1.32 -6.16 -12.04
N GLU A 99 -1.06 -4.93 -12.51
CA GLU A 99 -1.45 -3.69 -11.82
C GLU A 99 -2.94 -3.66 -11.50
N THR A 100 -3.78 -3.95 -12.48
CA THR A 100 -5.25 -3.94 -12.30
C THR A 100 -5.69 -5.03 -11.32
N THR A 101 -5.12 -6.24 -11.41
CA THR A 101 -5.53 -7.37 -10.55
C THR A 101 -5.05 -7.17 -9.12
N VAL A 102 -3.81 -6.71 -8.94
CA VAL A 102 -3.25 -6.39 -7.63
C VAL A 102 -4.03 -5.25 -6.98
N SER A 103 -4.27 -4.15 -7.71
CA SER A 103 -5.07 -3.03 -7.19
C SER A 103 -6.47 -3.46 -6.76
N LYS A 104 -7.14 -4.29 -7.57
CA LYS A 104 -8.46 -4.80 -7.22
C LYS A 104 -8.43 -5.71 -5.99
N TRP A 105 -7.43 -6.56 -5.87
CA TRP A 105 -7.25 -7.41 -4.70
C TRP A 105 -7.05 -6.58 -3.42
N PHE A 106 -6.22 -5.52 -3.49
CA PHE A 106 -6.04 -4.61 -2.38
C PHE A 106 -7.34 -3.89 -2.01
N ASP A 107 -8.11 -3.41 -2.99
CA ASP A 107 -9.41 -2.80 -2.74
C ASP A 107 -10.38 -3.75 -2.04
N ASP A 108 -10.46 -4.99 -2.52
CA ASP A 108 -11.34 -6.02 -1.93
C ASP A 108 -10.87 -6.39 -0.51
N SER A 109 -9.56 -6.54 -0.29
CA SER A 109 -8.96 -6.81 1.02
C SER A 109 -9.16 -5.64 1.99
N ALA A 110 -8.99 -4.42 1.52
CA ALA A 110 -9.24 -3.22 2.30
C ALA A 110 -10.71 -3.05 2.68
N LYS A 111 -11.64 -3.47 1.81
CA LYS A 111 -13.09 -3.47 2.11
C LYS A 111 -13.49 -4.56 3.12
N ALA A 112 -12.83 -5.72 3.05
CA ALA A 112 -13.08 -6.83 3.96
C ALA A 112 -12.47 -6.61 5.35
N TRP A 113 -11.50 -5.69 5.47
CA TRP A 113 -10.83 -5.43 6.72
C TRP A 113 -11.71 -4.64 7.70
N ASN A 114 -11.81 -5.14 8.92
CA ASN A 114 -12.49 -4.43 10.00
C ASN A 114 -11.66 -3.21 10.44
N ARG A 115 -12.07 -2.02 10.04
CA ARG A 115 -11.40 -0.74 10.35
C ARG A 115 -11.79 -0.17 11.71
N SER A 116 -12.75 -0.79 12.42
CA SER A 116 -13.19 -0.29 13.73
C SER A 116 -12.02 -0.09 14.71
N PRO A 117 -11.05 -1.02 14.84
CA PRO A 117 -9.92 -0.82 15.75
C PRO A 117 -9.06 0.42 15.42
N LEU A 118 -8.94 0.77 14.13
CA LEU A 118 -8.24 1.98 13.71
C LEU A 118 -8.99 3.24 14.17
N PHE A 119 -10.30 3.28 13.92
CA PHE A 119 -11.12 4.43 14.30
C PHE A 119 -11.25 4.55 15.82
N ASP A 120 -11.37 3.45 16.53
CA ASP A 120 -11.36 3.42 17.99
C ASP A 120 -10.04 3.98 18.54
N ALA A 121 -8.90 3.62 17.93
CA ALA A 121 -7.60 4.14 18.30
C ALA A 121 -7.50 5.66 18.05
N VAL A 122 -8.02 6.14 16.92
CA VAL A 122 -8.07 7.58 16.63
C VAL A 122 -8.92 8.29 17.69
N TRP A 123 -10.15 7.88 17.90
CA TRP A 123 -11.06 8.62 18.77
C TRP A 123 -10.78 8.45 20.27
N SER A 124 -9.95 7.48 20.65
CA SER A 124 -9.47 7.32 22.03
C SER A 124 -8.11 7.99 22.32
N GLY A 125 -7.44 8.57 21.32
CA GLY A 125 -6.09 9.11 21.46
C GLY A 125 -5.01 8.07 21.70
N ASN A 126 -5.26 6.80 21.33
CA ASN A 126 -4.32 5.69 21.54
C ASN A 126 -3.31 5.62 20.39
N ASN A 127 -2.17 6.31 20.54
CA ASN A 127 -1.13 6.43 19.51
C ASN A 127 -0.47 5.08 19.18
N GLU A 128 -0.31 4.19 20.16
CA GLU A 128 0.28 2.86 19.92
C GLU A 128 -0.64 1.99 19.06
N ALA A 129 -1.92 1.92 19.42
CA ALA A 129 -2.91 1.20 18.64
C ALA A 129 -3.09 1.81 17.24
N LEU A 130 -3.10 3.15 17.13
CA LEU A 130 -3.17 3.86 15.86
C LEU A 130 -1.99 3.51 14.95
N THR A 131 -0.76 3.55 15.48
CA THR A 131 0.46 3.19 14.74
C THR A 131 0.40 1.75 14.26
N LYS A 132 -0.01 0.81 15.11
CA LYS A 132 -0.14 -0.62 14.79
C LYS A 132 -1.16 -0.86 13.68
N GLU A 133 -2.37 -0.34 13.81
CA GLU A 133 -3.44 -0.56 12.84
C GLU A 133 -3.17 0.18 11.51
N MET A 134 -2.59 1.39 11.57
CA MET A 134 -2.17 2.11 10.38
C MET A 134 -1.06 1.38 9.63
N THR A 135 -0.03 0.88 10.33
CA THR A 135 1.04 0.08 9.74
C THR A 135 0.51 -1.20 9.09
N LYS A 136 -0.43 -1.88 9.75
CA LYS A 136 -1.08 -3.07 9.21
C LYS A 136 -1.85 -2.75 7.94
N LEU A 137 -2.62 -1.66 7.93
CA LEU A 137 -3.36 -1.21 6.76
C LEU A 137 -2.43 -0.84 5.61
N LEU A 138 -1.36 -0.08 5.88
CA LEU A 138 -0.34 0.27 4.89
C LEU A 138 0.27 -0.98 4.25
N ARG A 139 0.68 -1.95 5.06
CA ARG A 139 1.23 -3.23 4.56
C ARG A 139 0.25 -4.01 3.68
N MET A 140 -1.04 -3.85 3.89
CA MET A 140 -2.09 -4.51 3.11
C MET A 140 -2.46 -3.74 1.84
N THR A 141 -2.27 -2.43 1.81
CA THR A 141 -2.79 -1.55 0.76
C THR A 141 -1.71 -0.92 -0.12
N ILE A 142 -0.48 -0.82 0.39
CA ILE A 142 0.62 -0.18 -0.34
C ILE A 142 1.56 -1.25 -0.87
N SER A 143 1.53 -1.48 -2.15
CA SER A 143 2.59 -2.22 -2.82
C SER A 143 3.17 -1.48 -4.01
N TYR A 144 2.87 -0.30 -4.42
CA TYR A 144 3.40 -0.02 -5.76
C TYR A 144 3.67 1.38 -6.23
N HIS A 145 3.16 2.45 -5.64
CA HIS A 145 3.29 3.75 -6.28
C HIS A 145 3.90 4.83 -5.39
N ASP A 146 4.94 5.43 -5.97
CA ASP A 146 5.48 6.76 -5.70
C ASP A 146 5.14 7.33 -4.33
N TYR A 147 6.04 7.10 -3.39
CA TYR A 147 5.99 7.56 -2.00
C TYR A 147 6.15 9.09 -1.88
N ARG A 148 5.27 9.83 -2.55
CA ARG A 148 5.17 11.28 -2.39
C ARG A 148 4.26 11.59 -1.20
N GLU A 149 4.51 12.72 -0.59
CA GLU A 149 3.70 13.27 0.50
C GLU A 149 2.21 13.28 0.13
N ASP A 150 1.87 13.68 -1.10
CA ASP A 150 0.52 13.67 -1.65
C ASP A 150 -0.18 12.32 -1.58
N PHE A 151 0.57 11.22 -1.66
CA PHE A 151 0.02 9.88 -1.55
C PHE A 151 -0.50 9.60 -0.14
N TYR A 152 0.25 9.94 0.90
CA TYR A 152 -0.15 9.69 2.28
C TYR A 152 -1.35 10.56 2.67
N HIS A 153 -1.46 11.79 2.14
CA HIS A 153 -2.65 12.63 2.31
C HIS A 153 -3.88 11.97 1.69
N ALA A 154 -3.77 11.52 0.43
CA ALA A 154 -4.86 10.84 -0.27
C ALA A 154 -5.26 9.53 0.42
N PHE A 155 -4.28 8.79 0.94
CA PHE A 155 -4.49 7.55 1.70
C PHE A 155 -5.28 7.80 2.98
N LEU A 156 -4.84 8.75 3.81
CA LEU A 156 -5.55 9.14 5.03
C LEU A 156 -6.97 9.62 4.72
N ALA A 157 -7.12 10.54 3.78
CA ALA A 157 -8.43 11.04 3.37
C ALA A 157 -9.35 9.92 2.89
N GLY A 158 -8.83 8.99 2.09
CA GLY A 158 -9.58 7.85 1.54
C GLY A 158 -10.09 6.88 2.61
N ILE A 159 -9.27 6.57 3.62
CA ILE A 159 -9.66 5.68 4.72
C ILE A 159 -10.89 6.22 5.46
N PHE A 160 -10.86 7.48 5.84
CA PHE A 160 -11.92 8.09 6.64
C PHE A 160 -13.16 8.41 5.81
N THR A 161 -12.98 8.89 4.56
CA THR A 161 -14.10 9.10 3.64
C THR A 161 -14.84 7.79 3.37
N GLY A 162 -14.10 6.70 3.14
CA GLY A 162 -14.68 5.36 2.93
C GLY A 162 -15.40 4.80 4.15
N ALA A 163 -15.19 5.36 5.34
CA ALA A 163 -15.89 5.02 6.57
C ALA A 163 -17.09 5.94 6.86
N GLY A 164 -17.34 6.92 6.00
CA GLY A 164 -18.48 7.83 6.11
C GLY A 164 -18.24 9.07 6.98
N TYR A 165 -16.98 9.35 7.36
CA TYR A 165 -16.63 10.62 7.99
C TYR A 165 -16.60 11.76 6.98
N VAL A 166 -16.84 12.99 7.45
CA VAL A 166 -16.61 14.19 6.65
C VAL A 166 -15.12 14.52 6.71
N VAL A 167 -14.48 14.51 5.54
CA VAL A 167 -13.04 14.72 5.43
C VAL A 167 -12.74 15.98 4.63
N GLU A 168 -11.85 16.80 5.14
CA GLU A 168 -11.28 17.95 4.45
C GLU A 168 -9.77 17.71 4.29
N SER A 169 -9.26 17.94 3.10
CA SER A 169 -7.84 17.76 2.78
C SER A 169 -7.30 19.01 2.11
N ASN A 170 -6.10 19.45 2.51
CA ASN A 170 -5.42 20.64 1.98
C ASN A 170 -6.24 21.95 2.07
N LYS A 171 -7.13 22.06 3.04
CA LYS A 171 -7.87 23.29 3.30
C LYS A 171 -7.10 24.24 4.23
N GLU A 172 -7.32 25.53 4.02
CA GLU A 172 -6.76 26.56 4.89
C GLU A 172 -7.47 26.54 6.25
N HIS A 173 -6.68 26.39 7.33
CA HIS A 173 -7.11 26.46 8.71
C HIS A 173 -6.05 27.16 9.54
N GLY A 174 -6.48 28.02 10.47
CA GLY A 174 -5.56 28.85 11.25
C GLY A 174 -4.65 29.67 10.34
N GLU A 175 -3.34 29.57 10.53
CA GLU A 175 -2.32 30.29 9.73
C GLU A 175 -1.68 29.42 8.63
N GLY A 176 -2.36 28.35 8.18
CA GLY A 176 -1.80 27.45 7.16
C GLY A 176 -2.79 26.47 6.58
N ARG A 177 -2.26 25.42 5.97
CA ARG A 177 -3.04 24.29 5.42
C ARG A 177 -2.72 23.05 6.19
N SER A 178 -3.74 22.43 6.78
CA SER A 178 -3.64 21.11 7.38
C SER A 178 -3.73 20.03 6.29
N ASP A 179 -3.05 18.91 6.49
CA ASP A 179 -3.07 17.84 5.52
C ASP A 179 -4.43 17.16 5.43
N VAL A 180 -4.94 16.66 6.55
CA VAL A 180 -6.23 15.97 6.59
C VAL A 180 -6.97 16.30 7.88
N ILE A 181 -8.23 16.70 7.76
CA ILE A 181 -9.16 16.91 8.88
C ILE A 181 -10.31 15.94 8.74
N VAL A 182 -10.58 15.21 9.81
CA VAL A 182 -11.65 14.22 9.90
C VAL A 182 -12.68 14.69 10.93
N LYS A 183 -13.92 14.87 10.50
CA LYS A 183 -15.01 15.35 11.34
C LYS A 183 -16.01 14.24 11.63
N ASP A 184 -16.18 13.92 12.90
CA ASP A 184 -17.26 13.07 13.41
C ASP A 184 -18.37 13.96 13.96
N ILE A 185 -19.17 14.52 13.06
CA ILE A 185 -20.21 15.50 13.38
C ILE A 185 -21.23 14.94 14.37
N ARG A 186 -21.50 13.62 14.29
CA ARG A 186 -22.51 12.97 15.15
C ARG A 186 -22.08 12.94 16.62
N ASN A 187 -20.79 12.83 16.85
CA ASN A 187 -20.22 12.73 18.21
C ASN A 187 -19.49 14.03 18.64
N GLY A 188 -19.60 15.12 17.88
CA GLY A 188 -18.97 16.41 18.21
C GLY A 188 -17.44 16.36 18.27
N ARG A 189 -16.79 15.51 17.45
CA ARG A 189 -15.36 15.28 17.50
C ARG A 189 -14.67 15.62 16.18
N VAL A 190 -13.44 16.13 16.25
CA VAL A 190 -12.60 16.38 15.09
C VAL A 190 -11.18 15.84 15.33
N ALA A 191 -10.61 15.22 14.31
CA ALA A 191 -9.22 14.78 14.31
C ALA A 191 -8.45 15.48 13.19
N ILE A 192 -7.33 16.09 13.53
CA ILE A 192 -6.44 16.84 12.63
C ILE A 192 -5.17 16.03 12.47
N PHE A 193 -4.83 15.71 11.24
CA PHE A 193 -3.65 14.95 10.89
C PHE A 193 -2.69 15.80 10.08
N GLU A 194 -1.43 15.75 10.47
CA GLU A 194 -0.29 16.25 9.70
C GLU A 194 0.63 15.09 9.41
N ALA A 195 0.92 14.85 8.14
CA ALA A 195 1.71 13.73 7.69
C ALA A 195 3.13 14.19 7.30
N LYS A 196 4.12 13.42 7.70
CA LYS A 196 5.50 13.59 7.26
C LYS A 196 6.04 12.24 6.79
N TYR A 197 7.11 12.28 6.02
CA TYR A 197 7.82 11.07 5.65
C TYR A 197 9.24 11.10 6.19
N ALA A 198 9.74 9.92 6.54
CA ALA A 198 11.12 9.72 6.96
C ALA A 198 11.81 8.71 6.04
N LYS A 199 13.10 8.91 5.79
CA LYS A 199 13.91 8.00 4.95
C LYS A 199 14.48 6.81 5.72
N THR A 200 14.53 6.91 7.04
CA THR A 200 15.06 5.89 7.95
C THR A 200 14.14 5.70 9.14
N LEU A 201 14.20 4.54 9.78
CA LEU A 201 13.45 4.25 11.00
C LEU A 201 13.81 5.23 12.13
N ASP A 202 15.10 5.57 12.26
CA ASP A 202 15.59 6.45 13.32
C ASP A 202 15.08 7.90 13.16
N ALA A 203 14.70 8.31 11.95
CA ALA A 203 14.17 9.65 11.68
C ALA A 203 12.63 9.76 11.88
N LEU A 204 11.93 8.65 12.13
CA LEU A 204 10.47 8.66 12.33
C LEU A 204 10.03 9.49 13.55
N PRO A 205 10.67 9.38 14.73
CA PRO A 205 10.27 10.19 15.89
C PRO A 205 10.38 11.68 15.61
N ASP A 206 11.50 12.15 15.07
CA ASP A 206 11.72 13.57 14.75
C ASP A 206 10.72 14.08 13.71
N ALA A 207 10.34 13.24 12.75
CA ALA A 207 9.32 13.59 11.77
C ALA A 207 7.91 13.71 12.41
N CYS A 208 7.57 12.83 13.35
CA CYS A 208 6.33 12.96 14.13
C CYS A 208 6.30 14.24 14.97
N ASP A 209 7.41 14.56 15.65
CA ASP A 209 7.52 15.77 16.44
C ASP A 209 7.41 17.02 15.57
N THR A 210 8.02 17.02 14.40
CA THR A 210 7.90 18.10 13.42
C THR A 210 6.44 18.27 12.96
N ALA A 211 5.74 17.18 12.70
CA ALA A 211 4.32 17.22 12.29
C ALA A 211 3.43 17.82 13.39
N ILE A 212 3.58 17.36 14.64
CA ILE A 212 2.77 17.89 15.75
C ILE A 212 3.10 19.34 16.06
N GLN A 213 4.38 19.72 15.94
CA GLN A 213 4.79 21.12 16.11
C GLN A 213 4.15 22.01 15.04
N GLN A 214 4.08 21.57 13.79
CA GLN A 214 3.42 22.32 12.71
C GLN A 214 1.94 22.56 13.01
N ILE A 215 1.20 21.57 13.52
CA ILE A 215 -0.21 21.72 13.93
C ILE A 215 -0.33 22.83 14.99
N ASN A 216 0.57 22.84 15.98
CA ASN A 216 0.55 23.80 17.07
C ASN A 216 0.92 25.22 16.59
N ASP A 217 2.02 25.34 15.83
CA ASP A 217 2.52 26.63 15.34
C ASP A 217 1.54 27.31 14.39
N ARG A 218 0.80 26.53 13.61
CA ARG A 218 -0.20 27.01 12.66
C ARG A 218 -1.61 27.11 13.26
N MET A 219 -1.77 26.77 14.53
CA MET A 219 -3.02 26.84 15.27
C MET A 219 -4.23 26.18 14.57
N TYR A 220 -4.00 25.05 13.85
CA TYR A 220 -5.05 24.37 13.10
C TYR A 220 -6.27 23.99 13.96
N ALA A 221 -6.05 23.68 15.24
CA ALA A 221 -7.11 23.34 16.17
C ALA A 221 -7.99 24.55 16.59
N ALA A 222 -7.53 25.79 16.37
CA ALA A 222 -8.24 26.97 16.83
C ALA A 222 -9.61 27.15 16.16
N ASP A 223 -9.70 26.82 14.87
CA ASP A 223 -10.91 26.99 14.08
C ASP A 223 -12.05 26.01 14.48
N PHE A 224 -11.75 25.00 15.30
CA PHE A 224 -12.70 23.96 15.68
C PHE A 224 -13.18 24.04 17.13
N ARG A 225 -12.61 24.96 17.93
CA ARG A 225 -12.89 25.05 19.38
C ARG A 225 -14.35 25.39 19.74
N ASP A 226 -15.00 26.12 18.87
CA ASP A 226 -16.37 26.56 19.11
C ASP A 226 -17.41 25.55 18.62
N ASP A 227 -17.01 24.63 17.71
CA ASP A 227 -17.92 23.73 17.02
C ASP A 227 -17.79 22.27 17.49
N TYR A 228 -16.69 21.89 18.17
CA TYR A 228 -16.39 20.52 18.55
C TYR A 228 -15.96 20.40 20.01
N ASP A 229 -16.50 19.38 20.68
CA ASP A 229 -16.19 19.09 22.09
C ASP A 229 -14.80 18.47 22.25
N ASP A 230 -14.42 17.56 21.32
CA ASP A 230 -13.13 16.87 21.31
C ASP A 230 -12.33 17.23 20.05
N ILE A 231 -11.13 17.74 20.27
CA ILE A 231 -10.18 18.04 19.19
C ILE A 231 -8.92 17.21 19.40
N LEU A 232 -8.65 16.30 18.49
CA LEU A 232 -7.51 15.42 18.52
C LEU A 232 -6.50 15.81 17.42
N CYS A 233 -5.22 15.92 17.78
CA CYS A 233 -4.16 16.30 16.85
C CYS A 233 -3.14 15.17 16.72
N TYR A 234 -2.82 14.80 15.49
CA TYR A 234 -1.92 13.70 15.16
C TYR A 234 -0.81 14.13 14.20
N GLY A 235 0.43 14.02 14.66
CA GLY A 235 1.60 14.02 13.79
C GLY A 235 1.90 12.58 13.38
N ILE A 236 1.81 12.27 12.09
CA ILE A 236 2.07 10.93 11.57
C ILE A 236 3.31 10.97 10.67
N ALA A 237 4.28 10.08 10.95
CA ALA A 237 5.43 9.89 10.09
C ALA A 237 5.36 8.55 9.37
N PHE A 238 5.53 8.58 8.06
CA PHE A 238 5.59 7.40 7.21
C PHE A 238 7.03 7.12 6.81
N LEU A 239 7.43 5.84 6.87
CA LEU A 239 8.72 5.42 6.38
C LEU A 239 8.68 5.29 4.86
N SER A 240 9.46 6.13 4.17
CA SER A 240 9.62 6.02 2.72
C SER A 240 10.68 4.96 2.40
N LEU A 241 10.24 3.82 1.91
CA LEU A 241 11.13 2.75 1.43
C LEU A 241 11.54 3.01 -0.02
N ILE A 242 12.23 4.12 -0.28
CA ILE A 242 12.90 4.28 -1.58
C ILE A 242 14.11 3.35 -1.56
N HIS A 243 14.00 2.21 -2.22
CA HIS A 243 15.18 1.42 -2.52
C HIS A 243 16.00 2.18 -3.58
N ILE A 244 17.18 2.61 -3.14
CA ILE A 244 18.24 3.11 -4.03
C ILE A 244 18.85 1.92 -4.75
#